data_c1eb2b6338179251bd416e918e728c4a
#
_entry.id   c1eb2b6338179251bd416e918e728c4a
#
_cell.length_a   1.000
_cell.length_b   1.000
_cell.length_c   1.000
_cell.angle_alpha   90.00
_cell.angle_beta   90.00
_cell.angle_gamma   90.00
#
_symmetry.space_group_name_H-M   'P 1'
#
loop_
_entity.id
_entity.type
_entity.pdbx_description
1 polymer ?
#
loop_
_entity_poly.entity_id
_entity_poly.type
_entity_poly.pdbx_seq_one_letter_code
_entity_poly.pdbx_strand_id
1 'polypeptide(L)'
;MRKIHYTDNYLLKPYHPVTVFIIGAGGTGSQVITNLARMDTALQASGHPGLHVTLFDPDTVTQANIGRQLFSETELGMNKAIAAVTRINRFFGTAWMAESRRYPPAGTSKNRDAKPDRKSVV
;
A
#
# COMPACT_ATOMS: atom_id res chain seq x y z
N MET A 1 -23.00 -5.52 28.46
CA MET A 1 -23.32 -4.43 27.52
C MET A 1 -22.35 -4.45 26.35
N ARG A 2 -22.90 -4.43 25.20
CA ARG A 2 -22.13 -4.45 23.99
C ARG A 2 -21.36 -3.14 23.83
N LYS A 3 -20.04 -3.19 23.87
CA LYS A 3 -19.22 -2.03 23.54
C LYS A 3 -19.33 -1.76 22.05
N ILE A 4 -19.94 -0.67 21.70
CA ILE A 4 -19.99 -0.22 20.33
C ILE A 4 -18.70 0.56 20.07
N HIS A 5 -17.83 -0.02 19.28
CA HIS A 5 -16.68 0.73 18.78
C HIS A 5 -17.14 1.51 17.56
N TYR A 6 -17.19 2.81 17.70
CA TYR A 6 -17.42 3.67 16.56
C TYR A 6 -16.16 3.70 15.73
N THR A 7 -16.14 2.91 14.69
CA THR A 7 -15.14 3.11 13.64
C THR A 7 -15.55 4.37 12.91
N ASP A 8 -14.61 5.29 12.77
CA ASP A 8 -14.84 6.55 12.07
C ASP A 8 -15.51 6.28 10.71
N ASN A 9 -16.45 7.12 10.32
CA ASN A 9 -17.09 7.07 9.01
C ASN A 9 -16.08 7.06 7.86
N TYR A 10 -14.88 7.56 8.11
CA TYR A 10 -13.77 7.47 7.20
C TYR A 10 -13.49 6.03 6.74
N LEU A 11 -13.62 5.04 7.64
CA LEU A 11 -13.34 3.65 7.29
C LEU A 11 -14.58 2.89 6.83
N LEU A 12 -15.74 3.15 7.45
CA LEU A 12 -16.94 2.36 7.19
C LEU A 12 -17.80 2.89 6.05
N LYS A 13 -17.93 4.21 5.93
CA LYS A 13 -18.76 4.85 4.92
C LYS A 13 -18.05 6.06 4.31
N PRO A 14 -16.85 5.84 3.74
CA PRO A 14 -16.12 6.94 3.14
C PRO A 14 -16.74 7.36 1.82
N TYR A 15 -16.59 8.64 1.48
CA TYR A 15 -16.94 9.16 0.16
C TYR A 15 -15.79 8.94 -0.85
N HIS A 16 -14.60 8.72 -0.36
CA HIS A 16 -13.39 8.52 -1.16
C HIS A 16 -12.69 7.24 -0.72
N PRO A 17 -11.85 6.65 -1.57
CA PRO A 17 -11.05 5.51 -1.15
C PRO A 17 -10.22 5.82 0.10
N VAL A 18 -10.06 4.83 0.95
CA VAL A 18 -9.20 4.94 2.12
C VAL A 18 -7.74 4.93 1.65
N THR A 19 -6.98 5.95 2.05
CA THR A 19 -5.57 6.04 1.70
C THR A 19 -4.74 5.23 2.68
N VAL A 20 -3.91 4.32 2.15
CA VAL A 20 -3.04 3.45 2.95
C VAL A 20 -1.61 3.61 2.47
N PHE A 21 -0.69 3.79 3.40
CA PHE A 21 0.74 3.77 3.11
C PHE A 21 1.35 2.47 3.62
N ILE A 22 2.07 1.78 2.74
CA ILE A 22 2.87 0.61 3.13
C ILE A 22 4.34 1.03 3.04
N ILE A 23 5.08 0.78 4.11
CA ILE A 23 6.49 1.11 4.18
C ILE A 23 7.30 -0.17 4.11
N GLY A 24 8.02 -0.35 3.01
CA GLY A 24 8.82 -1.52 2.76
C GLY A 24 8.10 -2.57 1.93
N ALA A 25 8.74 -3.01 0.85
CA ALA A 25 8.23 -3.99 -0.10
C ALA A 25 8.96 -5.34 0.01
N GLY A 26 9.55 -5.64 1.16
CA GLY A 26 10.18 -6.93 1.42
C GLY A 26 9.15 -8.04 1.61
N GLY A 27 9.54 -9.14 2.28
CA GLY A 27 8.67 -10.31 2.42
C GLY A 27 7.28 -9.98 2.96
N THR A 28 7.20 -9.30 4.10
CA THR A 28 5.92 -8.94 4.72
C THR A 28 5.15 -7.92 3.89
N GLY A 29 5.83 -6.86 3.43
CA GLY A 29 5.19 -5.80 2.66
C GLY A 29 4.60 -6.30 1.35
N SER A 30 5.27 -7.22 0.68
CA SER A 30 4.76 -7.83 -0.55
C SER A 30 3.49 -8.63 -0.31
N GLN A 31 3.41 -9.32 0.81
CA GLN A 31 2.20 -10.07 1.18
C GLN A 31 1.05 -9.15 1.58
N VAL A 32 1.36 -8.10 2.34
CA VAL A 32 0.38 -7.12 2.79
C VAL A 32 -0.29 -6.45 1.58
N ILE A 33 0.49 -6.01 0.59
CA ILE A 33 -0.07 -5.32 -0.57
C ILE A 33 -1.00 -6.24 -1.37
N THR A 34 -0.66 -7.51 -1.50
CA THR A 34 -1.51 -8.47 -2.19
C THR A 34 -2.84 -8.67 -1.45
N ASN A 35 -2.77 -8.81 -0.13
CA ASN A 35 -3.97 -8.97 0.69
C ASN A 35 -4.84 -7.71 0.67
N LEU A 36 -4.24 -6.53 0.69
CA LEU A 36 -4.98 -5.28 0.56
C LEU A 36 -5.67 -5.17 -0.80
N ALA A 37 -5.05 -5.67 -1.86
CA ALA A 37 -5.67 -5.67 -3.19
C ALA A 37 -6.92 -6.56 -3.22
N ARG A 38 -6.87 -7.71 -2.55
CA ARG A 38 -8.04 -8.58 -2.41
C ARG A 38 -9.14 -7.92 -1.59
N MET A 39 -8.77 -7.23 -0.50
CA MET A 39 -9.71 -6.47 0.31
C MET A 39 -10.36 -5.34 -0.50
N ASP A 40 -9.57 -4.62 -1.28
CA ASP A 40 -10.05 -3.56 -2.14
C ASP A 40 -11.13 -4.07 -3.10
N THR A 41 -10.88 -5.19 -3.74
CA THR A 41 -11.85 -5.83 -4.63
C THR A 41 -13.15 -6.16 -3.90
N ALA A 42 -13.06 -6.75 -2.70
CA ALA A 42 -14.22 -7.10 -1.91
C ALA A 42 -14.99 -5.87 -1.43
N LEU A 43 -14.29 -4.83 -1.01
CA LEU A 43 -14.89 -3.58 -0.55
C LEU A 43 -15.67 -2.91 -1.68
N GLN A 44 -15.08 -2.81 -2.86
CA GLN A 44 -15.74 -2.21 -4.01
C GLN A 44 -16.98 -3.01 -4.43
N ALA A 45 -16.90 -4.32 -4.37
CA ALA A 45 -18.05 -5.19 -4.68
C ALA A 45 -19.22 -4.96 -3.71
N SER A 46 -18.96 -4.51 -2.50
CA SER A 46 -20.00 -4.21 -1.51
C SER A 46 -20.44 -2.75 -1.51
N GLY A 47 -20.00 -1.95 -2.47
CA GLY A 47 -20.40 -0.54 -2.60
C GLY A 47 -19.46 0.44 -1.90
N HIS A 48 -18.38 -0.04 -1.29
CA HIS A 48 -17.35 0.81 -0.67
C HIS A 48 -16.43 1.38 -1.76
N PRO A 49 -15.94 2.63 -1.64
CA PRO A 49 -15.02 3.20 -2.64
C PRO A 49 -13.68 2.46 -2.75
N GLY A 50 -13.32 1.63 -1.77
CA GLY A 50 -12.12 0.83 -1.81
C GLY A 50 -10.92 1.48 -1.14
N LEU A 51 -9.74 1.04 -1.55
CA LEU A 51 -8.47 1.48 -1.01
C LEU A 51 -7.64 2.16 -2.09
N HIS A 52 -6.84 3.15 -1.69
CA HIS A 52 -5.79 3.70 -2.52
C HIS A 52 -4.47 3.55 -1.77
N VAL A 53 -3.60 2.70 -2.28
CA VAL A 53 -2.37 2.33 -1.58
C VAL A 53 -1.17 2.96 -2.25
N THR A 54 -0.26 3.49 -1.44
CA THR A 54 1.06 3.91 -1.86
C THR A 54 2.10 3.05 -1.15
N LEU A 55 2.95 2.41 -1.91
CA LEU A 55 4.03 1.56 -1.38
C LEU A 55 5.35 2.31 -1.48
N PHE A 56 6.06 2.42 -0.36
CA PHE A 56 7.37 3.08 -0.27
C PHE A 56 8.46 2.03 -0.11
N ASP A 57 9.46 2.04 -0.97
CA ASP A 57 10.67 1.25 -0.78
C ASP A 57 11.81 1.83 -1.62
N PRO A 58 12.98 2.12 -1.01
CA PRO A 58 14.13 2.64 -1.76
C PRO A 58 14.95 1.56 -2.45
N ASP A 59 14.74 0.29 -2.11
CA ASP A 59 15.59 -0.80 -2.57
C ASP A 59 15.22 -1.28 -3.97
N THR A 60 16.17 -1.95 -4.61
CA THR A 60 15.95 -2.63 -5.89
C THR A 60 15.86 -4.13 -5.69
N VAL A 61 15.18 -4.79 -6.62
CA VAL A 61 15.09 -6.26 -6.61
C VAL A 61 16.45 -6.85 -6.96
N THR A 62 16.95 -7.72 -6.08
CA THR A 62 18.21 -8.44 -6.28
C THR A 62 17.95 -9.92 -6.50
N GLN A 63 18.96 -10.63 -6.97
CA GLN A 63 18.86 -12.08 -7.19
C GLN A 63 18.42 -12.81 -5.91
N ALA A 64 18.89 -12.34 -4.75
CA ALA A 64 18.53 -12.95 -3.47
C ALA A 64 17.05 -12.79 -3.10
N ASN A 65 16.35 -11.82 -3.69
CA ASN A 65 14.93 -11.58 -3.42
C ASN A 65 14.00 -12.47 -4.25
N ILE A 66 14.51 -12.99 -5.37
CA ILE A 66 13.68 -13.75 -6.31
C ILE A 66 13.20 -15.04 -5.65
N GLY A 67 11.89 -15.26 -5.71
CA GLY A 67 11.26 -16.42 -5.10
C GLY A 67 11.05 -16.31 -3.59
N ARG A 68 11.89 -15.54 -2.87
CA ARG A 68 11.77 -15.36 -1.42
C ARG A 68 10.82 -14.24 -1.03
N GLN A 69 10.73 -13.19 -1.84
CA GLN A 69 9.96 -11.99 -1.55
C GLN A 69 8.90 -11.67 -2.61
N LEU A 70 8.39 -12.66 -3.32
CA LEU A 70 7.38 -12.46 -4.36
C LEU A 70 7.86 -11.57 -5.52
N PHE A 71 9.13 -11.66 -5.84
CA PHE A 71 9.70 -11.03 -7.04
C PHE A 71 10.13 -12.08 -8.04
N SER A 72 10.04 -11.75 -9.31
CA SER A 72 10.43 -12.63 -10.42
C SER A 72 11.70 -12.14 -11.11
N GLU A 73 12.30 -12.98 -11.92
CA GLU A 73 13.52 -12.63 -12.67
C GLU A 73 13.30 -11.44 -13.60
N THR A 74 12.12 -11.28 -14.14
CA THR A 74 11.78 -10.15 -15.01
C THR A 74 11.80 -8.82 -14.26
N GLU A 75 11.73 -8.86 -12.94
CA GLU A 75 11.74 -7.68 -12.08
C GLU A 75 13.12 -7.35 -11.55
N LEU A 76 14.14 -8.15 -11.89
CA LEU A 76 15.50 -7.95 -11.41
C LEU A 76 16.00 -6.55 -11.77
N GLY A 77 16.55 -5.83 -10.79
CA GLY A 77 17.05 -4.46 -10.95
C GLY A 77 16.00 -3.39 -10.88
N MET A 78 14.71 -3.73 -10.89
CA MET A 78 13.64 -2.74 -10.69
C MET A 78 13.57 -2.30 -9.23
N ASN A 79 13.10 -1.09 -8.98
CA ASN A 79 12.74 -0.69 -7.62
C ASN A 79 11.64 -1.62 -7.09
N LYS A 80 11.77 -2.06 -5.84
CA LYS A 80 10.84 -3.02 -5.25
C LYS A 80 9.40 -2.52 -5.21
N ALA A 81 9.21 -1.24 -4.85
CA ALA A 81 7.87 -0.67 -4.79
C ALA A 81 7.24 -0.61 -6.18
N ILE A 82 8.01 -0.16 -7.17
CA ILE A 82 7.53 -0.06 -8.55
C ILE A 82 7.17 -1.44 -9.08
N ALA A 83 8.02 -2.43 -8.87
CA ALA A 83 7.76 -3.80 -9.32
C ALA A 83 6.47 -4.37 -8.70
N ALA A 84 6.32 -4.24 -7.40
CA ALA A 84 5.16 -4.77 -6.69
C ALA A 84 3.86 -4.08 -7.11
N VAL A 85 3.86 -2.75 -7.14
CA VAL A 85 2.66 -1.98 -7.49
C VAL A 85 2.28 -2.17 -8.96
N THR A 86 3.25 -2.22 -9.86
CA THR A 86 2.97 -2.48 -11.28
C THR A 86 2.27 -3.81 -11.46
N ARG A 87 2.74 -4.85 -10.77
CA ARG A 87 2.13 -6.18 -10.83
C ARG A 87 0.72 -6.17 -10.26
N ILE A 88 0.51 -5.53 -9.12
CA ILE A 88 -0.82 -5.42 -8.49
C ILE A 88 -1.78 -4.66 -9.40
N ASN A 89 -1.37 -3.52 -9.93
CA ASN A 89 -2.22 -2.71 -10.80
C ASN A 89 -2.63 -3.48 -12.06
N ARG A 90 -1.70 -4.24 -12.61
CA ARG A 90 -1.95 -5.03 -13.81
C ARG A 90 -2.95 -6.16 -13.53
N PHE A 91 -2.78 -6.85 -12.42
CA PHE A 91 -3.61 -8.01 -12.08
C PHE A 91 -5.00 -7.60 -11.59
N PHE A 92 -5.07 -6.62 -10.69
CA PHE A 92 -6.32 -6.22 -10.06
C PHE A 92 -7.00 -5.02 -10.72
N GLY A 93 -6.38 -4.39 -11.70
CA GLY A 93 -6.93 -3.21 -12.35
C GLY A 93 -6.93 -1.96 -11.47
N THR A 94 -6.08 -1.91 -10.48
CA THR A 94 -5.96 -0.77 -9.58
C THR A 94 -5.06 0.32 -10.16
N ALA A 95 -5.11 1.51 -9.55
CA ALA A 95 -4.24 2.65 -9.90
C ALA A 95 -3.45 3.08 -8.69
N TRP A 96 -2.88 2.12 -7.98
CA TRP A 96 -2.11 2.38 -6.77
C TRP A 96 -0.74 2.97 -7.12
N MET A 97 -0.12 3.62 -6.14
CA MET A 97 1.11 4.38 -6.35
C MET A 97 2.32 3.65 -5.76
N ALA A 98 3.46 3.80 -6.44
CA ALA A 98 4.75 3.34 -5.93
C ALA A 98 5.64 4.56 -5.71
N GLU A 99 6.38 4.55 -4.61
CA GLU A 99 7.33 5.59 -4.29
C GLU A 99 8.69 4.96 -4.03
N SER A 100 9.67 5.29 -4.85
CA SER A 100 11.01 4.73 -4.77
C SER A 100 11.87 5.36 -3.68
N ARG A 101 11.33 6.30 -2.94
CA ARG A 101 12.04 6.97 -1.85
C ARG A 101 11.69 6.34 -0.51
N ARG A 102 12.55 6.61 0.47
CA ARG A 102 12.30 6.19 1.84
C ARG A 102 11.19 7.07 2.45
N TYR A 103 10.37 6.47 3.29
CA TYR A 103 9.35 7.24 4.03
C TYR A 103 9.88 7.61 5.42
N PRO A 104 9.71 8.86 5.88
CA PRO A 104 9.23 10.00 5.09
C PRO A 104 10.27 10.43 4.07
N PRO A 105 9.85 11.00 2.91
CA PRO A 105 10.80 11.48 1.92
C PRO A 105 11.74 12.53 2.51
N ALA A 106 13.01 12.50 2.08
CA ALA A 106 13.99 13.48 2.52
C ALA A 106 13.52 14.89 2.16
N GLY A 107 13.66 15.82 3.10
CA GLY A 107 13.23 17.22 2.91
C GLY A 107 11.76 17.46 3.17
N THR A 108 10.96 16.48 3.46
CA THR A 108 9.61 16.69 3.95
C THR A 108 9.71 17.28 5.34
N SER A 109 9.10 18.43 5.52
CA SER A 109 9.04 19.10 6.80
C SER A 109 8.62 18.10 7.88
N LYS A 110 9.39 18.06 8.96
CA LYS A 110 8.99 17.37 10.18
C LYS A 110 7.84 18.11 10.84
N ASN A 111 6.82 18.39 10.10
CA ASN A 111 5.65 19.04 10.64
C ASN A 111 4.89 17.99 11.44
N ARG A 112 5.33 17.82 12.69
CA ARG A 112 4.71 16.90 13.63
C ARG A 112 3.27 17.26 13.93
N ASP A 113 2.87 18.47 13.54
CA ASP A 113 1.54 19.00 13.76
C ASP A 113 0.60 18.76 12.58
N ALA A 114 1.13 18.31 11.45
CA ALA A 114 0.29 17.88 10.35
C ALA A 114 -0.37 16.56 10.75
N LYS A 115 -1.61 16.65 11.18
CA LYS A 115 -2.45 15.45 11.31
C LYS A 115 -2.39 14.70 10.00
N PRO A 116 -2.04 13.41 10.01
CA PRO A 116 -2.12 12.60 8.80
C PRO A 116 -3.60 12.52 8.43
N ASP A 117 -4.03 13.42 7.56
CA ASP A 117 -5.40 13.46 7.12
C ASP A 117 -5.77 12.11 6.55
N ARG A 118 -6.44 11.29 7.38
CA ARG A 118 -7.09 10.07 6.95
C ARG A 118 -6.17 9.09 6.23
N LYS A 119 -4.92 8.97 6.69
CA LYS A 119 -3.94 8.04 6.15
C LYS A 119 -3.60 6.98 7.17
N SER A 120 -3.72 5.74 6.78
CA SER A 120 -3.24 4.61 7.58
C SER A 120 -1.85 4.22 7.11
N VAL A 121 -0.94 3.99 8.05
CA VAL A 121 0.44 3.57 7.78
C VAL A 121 0.59 2.12 8.22
N VAL A 122 1.06 1.30 7.32
CA VAL A 122 1.29 -0.12 7.56
C VAL A 122 2.77 -0.45 7.45
#